data_4ee2398c526241f8c0fe50f8058a1c36
#
_entry.id   4ee2398c526241f8c0fe50f8058a1c36
#
_cell.length_a   1.000
_cell.length_b   1.000
_cell.length_c   1.000
_cell.angle_alpha   90.00
_cell.angle_beta   90.00
_cell.angle_gamma   90.00
#
_symmetry.space_group_name_H-M   'P 1'
#
loop_
_entity.id
_entity.type
_entity.pdbx_description
1 polymer ?
#
loop_
_entity_poly.entity_id
_entity_poly.type
_entity_poly.pdbx_seq_one_letter_code
_entity_poly.pdbx_strand_id
1 'polypeptide(L)'
;VMITEEERQQLTRDKDSQVTTGSVAGQQPTTATTPTFMRETKLNPKYTFDTFVIGKGNQMAHAAALVVSEEPGTMYNPLFFYGGVGLGKTHLMHAIGNKLLETDPTSNIKYVTSESFTNELINAIQTKKQEAFREEYRNVDLLLVDDIQFFANKEATQEEFFHTFNALYEDDKQIVLTSDRLPNEIPQLQDRLVSRFKWGLSVDITPPDLETRIAILRNKADLEGIEIPDDTLSYIAGQIDSNVRELEGALARVQAYSRLNNSPITTSLVADALKSLHLSSKLSEVSIPVIQEKVAKYFHVTMADLKGKKRNKQIVIPRQIAMYLSRELTESSLPRIGNEFGGKDHTTVIHAHDKITKALKTDAELQKAVGDLTGQLKS
;
A
#
# COMPACT_ATOMS: atom_id res chain seq x y z
N VAL A 1 25.73 -11.21 41.07
CA VAL A 1 26.01 -12.51 41.70
C VAL A 1 27.29 -12.99 41.05
N MET A 2 28.40 -13.01 41.85
CA MET A 2 29.71 -13.47 41.40
C MET A 2 29.73 -14.99 41.45
N ILE A 3 30.11 -15.60 40.35
CA ILE A 3 30.33 -17.05 40.22
C ILE A 3 31.69 -17.35 40.88
N THR A 4 31.73 -18.30 41.82
CA THR A 4 32.92 -18.68 42.56
C THR A 4 33.90 -19.50 41.73
N GLU A 5 35.19 -19.44 42.10
CA GLU A 5 36.27 -20.12 41.36
C GLU A 5 36.13 -21.66 41.32
N GLU A 6 35.37 -22.25 42.23
CA GLU A 6 35.08 -23.70 42.23
C GLU A 6 34.11 -24.13 41.12
N GLU A 7 33.16 -23.27 40.74
CA GLU A 7 32.27 -23.55 39.60
C GLU A 7 32.96 -23.44 38.24
N ARG A 8 34.05 -22.67 38.14
CA ARG A 8 34.90 -22.61 36.94
C ARG A 8 35.75 -23.87 36.75
N GLN A 9 36.16 -24.52 37.83
CA GLN A 9 36.98 -25.73 37.74
C GLN A 9 36.16 -26.99 37.41
N GLN A 10 34.89 -27.03 37.71
CA GLN A 10 34.01 -28.13 37.29
C GLN A 10 33.67 -28.10 35.78
N LEU A 11 33.54 -26.95 35.18
CA LEU A 11 33.29 -26.78 33.73
C LEU A 11 34.49 -27.13 32.85
N THR A 12 35.70 -27.20 33.39
CA THR A 12 36.92 -27.60 32.67
C THR A 12 37.25 -29.08 32.77
N ARG A 13 36.69 -29.83 33.73
CA ARG A 13 36.94 -31.26 33.90
C ARG A 13 36.09 -32.17 33.02
N ASP A 14 34.96 -31.69 32.54
CA ASP A 14 34.07 -32.48 31.68
C ASP A 14 34.44 -32.45 30.19
N LYS A 15 35.53 -31.79 29.81
CA LYS A 15 36.02 -31.73 28.41
C LYS A 15 37.15 -32.68 28.06
N ASP A 16 37.74 -33.38 29.02
CA ASP A 16 38.94 -34.20 28.78
C ASP A 16 38.76 -35.73 28.93
N SER A 17 37.50 -36.22 28.94
CA SER A 17 37.27 -37.65 29.05
C SER A 17 36.46 -38.19 27.89
N GLN A 18 37.08 -38.31 26.72
CA GLN A 18 36.75 -39.33 25.71
C GLN A 18 37.67 -39.25 24.48
N VAL A 19 38.87 -39.80 24.63
CA VAL A 19 39.67 -40.32 23.49
C VAL A 19 40.21 -41.68 23.92
N THR A 20 39.67 -42.75 23.36
CA THR A 20 40.47 -43.96 22.98
C THR A 20 39.70 -44.88 22.07
N THR A 21 40.26 -44.98 20.85
CA THR A 21 40.51 -46.16 20.00
C THR A 21 39.42 -47.14 19.62
N GLY A 22 39.28 -47.29 18.28
CA GLY A 22 38.65 -48.46 17.62
C GLY A 22 38.56 -48.27 16.09
N SER A 23 39.60 -48.71 15.40
CA SER A 23 39.67 -48.85 13.95
C SER A 23 38.64 -49.82 13.40
N VAL A 24 38.00 -49.56 12.24
CA VAL A 24 37.97 -50.37 10.99
C VAL A 24 37.09 -49.72 9.92
N ALA A 25 37.52 -49.79 8.70
CA ALA A 25 37.13 -49.29 7.40
C ALA A 25 35.62 -49.36 7.01
N GLY A 26 35.22 -48.32 6.26
CA GLY A 26 33.97 -48.31 5.50
C GLY A 26 33.79 -46.99 4.80
N GLN A 27 34.29 -46.86 3.55
CA GLN A 27 34.08 -45.70 2.69
C GLN A 27 32.60 -45.56 2.32
N GLN A 28 31.99 -44.41 2.68
CA GLN A 28 30.83 -43.86 1.96
C GLN A 28 31.03 -42.34 1.79
N PRO A 29 30.65 -41.78 0.66
CA PRO A 29 30.93 -40.38 0.36
C PRO A 29 30.06 -39.48 1.24
N THR A 30 30.69 -38.69 2.09
CA THR A 30 30.05 -37.59 2.79
C THR A 30 29.69 -36.53 1.75
N THR A 31 28.44 -36.48 1.37
CA THR A 31 27.85 -35.28 0.81
C THR A 31 27.98 -34.15 1.84
N ALA A 32 28.92 -33.29 1.60
CA ALA A 32 29.05 -32.03 2.31
C ALA A 32 27.75 -31.21 2.04
N THR A 33 26.84 -31.26 2.94
CA THR A 33 25.74 -30.31 2.99
C THR A 33 26.33 -28.96 3.38
N THR A 34 26.69 -28.18 2.38
CA THR A 34 26.97 -26.75 2.56
C THR A 34 25.74 -26.14 3.19
N PRO A 35 25.83 -25.42 4.32
CA PRO A 35 24.67 -24.73 4.84
C PRO A 35 24.29 -23.69 3.78
N THR A 36 23.19 -23.95 3.09
CA THR A 36 22.54 -22.96 2.25
C THR A 36 22.11 -21.84 3.19
N PHE A 37 22.85 -20.76 3.23
CA PHE A 37 22.42 -19.51 3.81
C PHE A 37 21.16 -19.11 3.03
N MET A 38 19.98 -19.46 3.54
CA MET A 38 18.73 -18.88 3.08
C MET A 38 18.87 -17.36 3.30
N ARG A 39 19.12 -16.63 2.22
CA ARG A 39 19.04 -15.17 2.26
C ARG A 39 17.61 -14.84 2.68
N GLU A 40 17.50 -14.04 3.70
CA GLU A 40 16.21 -13.60 4.25
C GLU A 40 15.50 -12.74 3.19
N THR A 41 14.65 -13.37 2.38
CA THR A 41 13.80 -12.66 1.44
C THR A 41 12.70 -11.99 2.28
N LYS A 42 12.48 -10.69 2.11
CA LYS A 42 11.39 -9.95 2.78
C LYS A 42 10.01 -10.31 2.19
N LEU A 43 9.87 -11.48 1.57
CA LEU A 43 8.61 -11.95 1.01
C LEU A 43 7.66 -12.43 2.11
N ASN A 44 6.38 -12.13 1.94
CA ASN A 44 5.35 -12.69 2.80
C ASN A 44 4.97 -14.09 2.30
N PRO A 45 5.22 -15.17 3.06
CA PRO A 45 4.95 -16.53 2.61
C PRO A 45 3.45 -16.86 2.48
N LYS A 46 2.57 -16.02 3.03
CA LYS A 46 1.11 -16.18 2.90
C LYS A 46 0.58 -15.68 1.56
N TYR A 47 1.34 -14.88 0.84
CA TYR A 47 0.94 -14.32 -0.45
C TYR A 47 1.40 -15.24 -1.57
N THR A 48 0.55 -16.21 -1.89
CA THR A 48 0.75 -17.22 -2.94
C THR A 48 -0.33 -17.11 -4.01
N PHE A 49 -0.15 -17.77 -5.15
CA PHE A 49 -1.20 -17.85 -6.16
C PHE A 49 -2.43 -18.60 -5.65
N ASP A 50 -2.25 -19.64 -4.83
CA ASP A 50 -3.36 -20.44 -4.26
C ASP A 50 -4.24 -19.63 -3.30
N THR A 51 -3.67 -18.64 -2.60
CA THR A 51 -4.42 -17.78 -1.69
C THR A 51 -4.99 -16.54 -2.39
N PHE A 52 -4.65 -16.32 -3.66
CA PHE A 52 -5.16 -15.20 -4.45
C PHE A 52 -6.48 -15.55 -5.13
N VAL A 53 -7.53 -14.79 -4.86
CA VAL A 53 -8.85 -15.01 -5.45
C VAL A 53 -8.95 -14.30 -6.80
N ILE A 54 -9.18 -15.09 -7.85
CA ILE A 54 -9.29 -14.59 -9.22
C ILE A 54 -10.72 -14.10 -9.48
N GLY A 55 -10.83 -12.93 -10.08
CA GLY A 55 -12.07 -12.33 -10.55
C GLY A 55 -11.87 -11.55 -11.86
N LYS A 56 -12.95 -11.00 -12.41
CA LYS A 56 -12.90 -10.29 -13.70
C LYS A 56 -11.91 -9.11 -13.70
N GLY A 57 -11.74 -8.45 -12.54
CA GLY A 57 -10.89 -7.27 -12.40
C GLY A 57 -9.39 -7.56 -12.25
N ASN A 58 -8.97 -8.82 -12.07
CA ASN A 58 -7.58 -9.18 -11.80
C ASN A 58 -7.08 -10.42 -12.56
N GLN A 59 -7.93 -11.07 -13.35
CA GLN A 59 -7.57 -12.32 -14.03
C GLN A 59 -6.40 -12.15 -15.01
N MET A 60 -6.30 -11.01 -15.69
CA MET A 60 -5.18 -10.74 -16.60
C MET A 60 -3.88 -10.52 -15.83
N ALA A 61 -3.95 -9.81 -14.69
CA ALA A 61 -2.81 -9.60 -13.81
C ALA A 61 -2.31 -10.92 -13.22
N HIS A 62 -3.23 -11.80 -12.80
CA HIS A 62 -2.90 -13.13 -12.31
C HIS A 62 -2.23 -13.98 -13.40
N ALA A 63 -2.78 -14.01 -14.62
CA ALA A 63 -2.20 -14.78 -15.73
C ALA A 63 -0.79 -14.28 -16.10
N ALA A 64 -0.59 -12.96 -16.17
CA ALA A 64 0.72 -12.36 -16.43
C ALA A 64 1.72 -12.69 -15.31
N ALA A 65 1.29 -12.67 -14.06
CA ALA A 65 2.10 -13.03 -12.91
C ALA A 65 2.57 -14.51 -12.96
N LEU A 66 1.69 -15.43 -13.35
CA LEU A 66 2.04 -16.83 -13.53
C LEU A 66 3.12 -17.02 -14.59
N VAL A 67 2.94 -16.43 -15.77
CA VAL A 67 3.93 -16.51 -16.88
C VAL A 67 5.31 -16.01 -16.41
N VAL A 68 5.35 -14.86 -15.72
CA VAL A 68 6.61 -14.29 -15.20
C VAL A 68 7.24 -15.18 -14.12
N SER A 69 6.43 -15.87 -13.31
CA SER A 69 6.97 -16.78 -12.28
C SER A 69 7.54 -18.09 -12.85
N GLU A 70 7.06 -18.51 -14.01
CA GLU A 70 7.51 -19.72 -14.70
C GLU A 70 8.74 -19.46 -15.59
N GLU A 71 8.74 -18.33 -16.30
CA GLU A 71 9.80 -17.95 -17.24
C GLU A 71 10.26 -16.49 -17.01
N PRO A 72 10.96 -16.20 -15.91
CA PRO A 72 11.39 -14.83 -15.60
C PRO A 72 12.36 -14.29 -16.66
N GLY A 73 12.26 -13.00 -16.96
CA GLY A 73 13.13 -12.26 -17.88
C GLY A 73 12.80 -12.44 -19.38
N THR A 74 11.90 -13.35 -19.74
CA THR A 74 11.71 -13.73 -21.15
C THR A 74 10.59 -12.97 -21.85
N MET A 75 9.38 -12.88 -21.27
CA MET A 75 8.20 -12.42 -22.02
C MET A 75 7.70 -11.03 -21.58
N TYR A 76 7.46 -10.82 -20.31
CA TYR A 76 6.90 -9.58 -19.78
C TYR A 76 7.89 -8.90 -18.83
N ASN A 77 8.88 -8.19 -19.40
CA ASN A 77 9.89 -7.50 -18.63
C ASN A 77 10.01 -6.02 -19.04
N PRO A 78 9.70 -5.06 -18.13
CA PRO A 78 9.14 -5.26 -16.79
C PRO A 78 7.65 -5.70 -16.83
N LEU A 79 7.20 -6.35 -15.76
CA LEU A 79 5.77 -6.51 -15.47
C LEU A 79 5.32 -5.39 -14.53
N PHE A 80 4.32 -4.63 -14.93
CA PHE A 80 3.86 -3.45 -14.23
C PHE A 80 2.39 -3.59 -13.81
N PHE A 81 2.13 -3.73 -12.53
CA PHE A 81 0.77 -3.74 -11.99
C PHE A 81 0.35 -2.35 -11.55
N TYR A 82 -0.80 -1.88 -12.01
CA TYR A 82 -1.37 -0.62 -11.54
C TYR A 82 -2.83 -0.75 -11.16
N GLY A 83 -3.32 0.20 -10.36
CA GLY A 83 -4.71 0.22 -9.89
C GLY A 83 -4.81 0.73 -8.47
N GLY A 84 -6.02 0.97 -8.00
CA GLY A 84 -6.29 1.53 -6.68
C GLY A 84 -5.59 0.84 -5.51
N VAL A 85 -5.58 1.48 -4.35
CA VAL A 85 -4.97 0.94 -3.14
C VAL A 85 -5.75 -0.29 -2.65
N GLY A 86 -5.03 -1.31 -2.14
CA GLY A 86 -5.65 -2.48 -1.51
C GLY A 86 -6.33 -3.46 -2.46
N LEU A 87 -5.96 -3.49 -3.76
CA LEU A 87 -6.55 -4.38 -4.76
C LEU A 87 -5.77 -5.69 -4.99
N GLY A 88 -4.67 -5.93 -4.25
CA GLY A 88 -3.91 -7.18 -4.33
C GLY A 88 -2.64 -7.11 -5.19
N LYS A 89 -2.17 -5.94 -5.63
CA LYS A 89 -0.91 -5.76 -6.38
C LYS A 89 0.28 -6.38 -5.66
N THR A 90 0.48 -6.00 -4.41
CA THR A 90 1.55 -6.53 -3.55
C THR A 90 1.42 -8.03 -3.35
N HIS A 91 0.20 -8.58 -3.23
CA HIS A 91 -0.03 -10.02 -3.13
C HIS A 91 0.51 -10.75 -4.36
N LEU A 92 0.11 -10.34 -5.58
CA LEU A 92 0.61 -10.94 -6.81
C LEU A 92 2.12 -10.81 -6.97
N MET A 93 2.68 -9.68 -6.60
CA MET A 93 4.14 -9.47 -6.61
C MET A 93 4.87 -10.47 -5.70
N HIS A 94 4.39 -10.66 -4.48
CA HIS A 94 4.95 -11.68 -3.56
C HIS A 94 4.70 -13.10 -4.05
N ALA A 95 3.54 -13.38 -4.68
CA ALA A 95 3.23 -14.69 -5.23
C ALA A 95 4.22 -15.09 -6.33
N ILE A 96 4.64 -14.14 -7.19
CA ILE A 96 5.68 -14.37 -8.19
C ILE A 96 6.98 -14.79 -7.50
N GLY A 97 7.42 -14.05 -6.49
CA GLY A 97 8.66 -14.34 -5.76
C GLY A 97 8.61 -15.69 -5.04
N ASN A 98 7.51 -15.97 -4.34
CA ASN A 98 7.31 -17.25 -3.64
C ASN A 98 7.30 -18.43 -4.61
N LYS A 99 6.62 -18.29 -5.76
CA LYS A 99 6.57 -19.33 -6.78
C LYS A 99 7.94 -19.61 -7.40
N LEU A 100 8.72 -18.58 -7.68
CA LEU A 100 10.08 -18.73 -8.20
C LEU A 100 10.98 -19.48 -7.19
N LEU A 101 10.88 -19.17 -5.89
CA LEU A 101 11.63 -19.88 -4.83
C LEU A 101 11.20 -21.33 -4.66
N GLU A 102 9.94 -21.67 -4.92
CA GLU A 102 9.48 -23.06 -4.95
C GLU A 102 10.11 -23.85 -6.09
N THR A 103 10.28 -23.21 -7.26
CA THR A 103 10.83 -23.83 -8.46
C THR A 103 12.36 -23.86 -8.45
N ASP A 104 12.97 -22.74 -8.05
CA ASP A 104 14.41 -22.58 -7.89
C ASP A 104 14.76 -21.88 -6.57
N PRO A 105 15.01 -22.66 -5.49
CA PRO A 105 15.39 -22.11 -4.20
C PRO A 105 16.73 -21.35 -4.19
N THR A 106 17.51 -21.40 -5.26
CA THR A 106 18.78 -20.69 -5.37
C THR A 106 18.64 -19.30 -5.96
N SER A 107 17.50 -18.97 -6.53
CA SER A 107 17.21 -17.65 -7.12
C SER A 107 17.43 -16.52 -6.13
N ASN A 108 18.13 -15.48 -6.57
CA ASN A 108 18.35 -14.27 -5.78
C ASN A 108 17.22 -13.29 -6.01
N ILE A 109 16.29 -13.18 -5.04
CA ILE A 109 15.12 -12.31 -5.12
C ILE A 109 15.27 -11.15 -4.15
N LYS A 110 15.06 -9.93 -4.65
CA LYS A 110 15.00 -8.71 -3.84
C LYS A 110 13.61 -8.10 -3.93
N TYR A 111 12.92 -8.06 -2.79
CA TYR A 111 11.70 -7.27 -2.61
C TYR A 111 12.00 -6.00 -1.84
N VAL A 112 11.50 -4.87 -2.33
CA VAL A 112 11.68 -3.56 -1.71
C VAL A 112 10.50 -2.64 -2.04
N THR A 113 10.10 -1.79 -1.11
CA THR A 113 9.24 -0.64 -1.44
C THR A 113 10.09 0.49 -2.00
N SER A 114 9.53 1.32 -2.86
CA SER A 114 10.26 2.49 -3.40
C SER A 114 10.72 3.46 -2.31
N GLU A 115 10.02 3.51 -1.18
CA GLU A 115 10.44 4.28 -0.02
C GLU A 115 11.67 3.65 0.64
N SER A 116 11.67 2.32 0.85
CA SER A 116 12.82 1.61 1.41
C SER A 116 14.04 1.71 0.49
N PHE A 117 13.86 1.57 -0.82
CA PHE A 117 14.92 1.78 -1.81
C PHE A 117 15.56 3.17 -1.68
N THR A 118 14.71 4.21 -1.55
CA THR A 118 15.20 5.60 -1.35
C THR A 118 16.00 5.73 -0.06
N ASN A 119 15.51 5.16 1.05
CA ASN A 119 16.16 5.25 2.35
C ASN A 119 17.48 4.47 2.38
N GLU A 120 17.51 3.27 1.77
CA GLU A 120 18.72 2.47 1.63
C GLU A 120 19.77 3.18 0.77
N LEU A 121 19.37 3.84 -0.33
CA LEU A 121 20.25 4.67 -1.16
C LEU A 121 20.83 5.85 -0.36
N ILE A 122 20.00 6.61 0.35
CA ILE A 122 20.45 7.75 1.17
C ILE A 122 21.49 7.27 2.21
N ASN A 123 21.21 6.17 2.89
CA ASN A 123 22.13 5.58 3.85
C ASN A 123 23.46 5.15 3.18
N ALA A 124 23.39 4.53 2.01
CA ALA A 124 24.58 4.12 1.26
C ALA A 124 25.45 5.33 0.85
N ILE A 125 24.83 6.44 0.47
CA ILE A 125 25.54 7.69 0.16
C ILE A 125 26.21 8.26 1.42
N GLN A 126 25.49 8.36 2.54
CA GLN A 126 26.00 8.89 3.80
C GLN A 126 27.15 8.05 4.37
N THR A 127 27.07 6.73 4.20
CA THR A 127 28.09 5.79 4.70
C THR A 127 29.18 5.44 3.68
N LYS A 128 29.16 6.06 2.49
CA LYS A 128 30.07 5.79 1.35
C LYS A 128 30.10 4.32 0.91
N LYS A 129 28.93 3.67 0.92
CA LYS A 129 28.73 2.26 0.53
C LYS A 129 27.87 2.10 -0.73
N GLN A 130 27.94 3.07 -1.66
CA GLN A 130 27.13 3.05 -2.88
C GLN A 130 27.41 1.81 -3.74
N GLU A 131 28.68 1.34 -3.78
CA GLU A 131 29.05 0.14 -4.56
C GLU A 131 28.36 -1.11 -4.00
N ALA A 132 28.38 -1.31 -2.69
CA ALA A 132 27.68 -2.43 -2.06
C ALA A 132 26.17 -2.38 -2.28
N PHE A 133 25.56 -1.17 -2.29
CA PHE A 133 24.16 -0.97 -2.64
C PHE A 133 23.89 -1.40 -4.10
N ARG A 134 24.74 -1.01 -5.04
CA ARG A 134 24.62 -1.40 -6.45
C ARG A 134 24.77 -2.90 -6.65
N GLU A 135 25.75 -3.52 -5.99
CA GLU A 135 25.92 -4.97 -6.01
C GLU A 135 24.68 -5.71 -5.50
N GLU A 136 24.08 -5.23 -4.41
CA GLU A 136 22.89 -5.83 -3.81
C GLU A 136 21.67 -5.76 -4.74
N TYR A 137 21.49 -4.66 -5.47
CA TYR A 137 20.30 -4.44 -6.32
C TYR A 137 20.48 -4.90 -7.77
N ARG A 138 21.72 -4.96 -8.28
CA ARG A 138 21.99 -5.30 -9.69
C ARG A 138 22.37 -6.76 -9.91
N ASN A 139 22.64 -7.53 -8.83
CA ASN A 139 22.98 -8.97 -8.90
C ASN A 139 21.81 -9.84 -8.41
N VAL A 140 20.59 -9.52 -8.80
CA VAL A 140 19.40 -10.31 -8.48
C VAL A 140 18.83 -10.96 -9.73
N ASP A 141 18.13 -12.08 -9.58
CA ASP A 141 17.41 -12.75 -10.65
C ASP A 141 15.99 -12.17 -10.82
N LEU A 142 15.41 -11.67 -9.72
CA LEU A 142 14.12 -11.03 -9.70
C LEU A 142 14.14 -9.82 -8.76
N LEU A 143 13.85 -8.64 -9.32
CA LEU A 143 13.65 -7.41 -8.57
C LEU A 143 12.17 -7.07 -8.49
N LEU A 144 11.64 -6.99 -7.28
CA LEU A 144 10.26 -6.61 -6.96
C LEU A 144 10.25 -5.24 -6.28
N VAL A 145 9.68 -4.22 -6.94
CA VAL A 145 9.59 -2.85 -6.37
C VAL A 145 8.15 -2.43 -6.23
N ASP A 146 7.74 -2.30 -4.99
CA ASP A 146 6.36 -1.95 -4.63
C ASP A 146 6.19 -0.43 -4.50
N ASP A 147 5.02 0.05 -4.93
CA ASP A 147 4.57 1.43 -4.77
C ASP A 147 5.50 2.48 -5.39
N ILE A 148 5.86 2.32 -6.67
CA ILE A 148 6.82 3.22 -7.36
C ILE A 148 6.34 4.68 -7.47
N GLN A 149 5.06 4.99 -7.22
CA GLN A 149 4.57 6.37 -7.18
C GLN A 149 5.31 7.23 -6.13
N PHE A 150 5.93 6.63 -5.12
CA PHE A 150 6.75 7.36 -4.13
C PHE A 150 8.15 7.74 -4.64
N PHE A 151 8.51 7.39 -5.88
CA PHE A 151 9.66 8.00 -6.56
C PHE A 151 9.40 9.45 -7.01
N ALA A 152 8.14 9.89 -7.00
CA ALA A 152 7.78 11.27 -7.35
C ALA A 152 8.66 12.29 -6.63
N ASN A 153 9.17 13.30 -7.37
CA ASN A 153 10.02 14.37 -6.84
C ASN A 153 11.37 13.95 -6.22
N LYS A 154 11.88 12.72 -6.49
CA LYS A 154 13.14 12.21 -5.93
C LYS A 154 14.17 11.95 -7.03
N GLU A 155 14.70 13.01 -7.65
CA GLU A 155 15.57 12.94 -8.84
C GLU A 155 16.75 11.98 -8.66
N ALA A 156 17.52 12.08 -7.56
CA ALA A 156 18.68 11.21 -7.32
C ALA A 156 18.29 9.73 -7.18
N THR A 157 17.13 9.45 -6.57
CA THR A 157 16.60 8.09 -6.45
C THR A 157 16.18 7.55 -7.82
N GLN A 158 15.49 8.38 -8.60
CA GLN A 158 15.08 8.02 -9.97
C GLN A 158 16.29 7.73 -10.87
N GLU A 159 17.37 8.49 -10.71
CA GLU A 159 18.61 8.28 -11.47
C GLU A 159 19.27 6.94 -11.13
N GLU A 160 19.47 6.63 -9.85
CA GLU A 160 20.06 5.36 -9.42
C GLU A 160 19.16 4.17 -9.80
N PHE A 161 17.83 4.35 -9.68
CA PHE A 161 16.88 3.31 -10.10
C PHE A 161 16.91 3.08 -11.62
N PHE A 162 17.05 4.13 -12.43
CA PHE A 162 17.20 4.00 -13.87
C PHE A 162 18.44 3.16 -14.26
N HIS A 163 19.57 3.39 -13.61
CA HIS A 163 20.77 2.58 -13.84
C HIS A 163 20.62 1.14 -13.35
N THR A 164 19.95 0.93 -12.21
CA THR A 164 19.65 -0.42 -11.70
C THR A 164 18.72 -1.16 -12.64
N PHE A 165 17.68 -0.50 -13.13
CA PHE A 165 16.75 -1.05 -14.10
C PHE A 165 17.44 -1.49 -15.38
N ASN A 166 18.30 -0.62 -15.96
CA ASN A 166 19.01 -0.96 -17.19
C ASN A 166 19.96 -2.14 -17.00
N ALA A 167 20.73 -2.16 -15.91
CA ALA A 167 21.65 -3.27 -15.63
C ALA A 167 20.91 -4.63 -15.54
N LEU A 168 19.78 -4.67 -14.85
CA LEU A 168 18.97 -5.89 -14.75
C LEU A 168 18.32 -6.27 -16.09
N TYR A 169 17.80 -5.29 -16.81
CA TYR A 169 17.14 -5.52 -18.08
C TYR A 169 18.10 -6.04 -19.17
N GLU A 170 19.32 -5.50 -19.22
CA GLU A 170 20.37 -5.93 -20.15
C GLU A 170 20.89 -7.35 -19.87
N ASP A 171 20.78 -7.80 -18.61
CA ASP A 171 21.15 -9.16 -18.16
C ASP A 171 19.93 -10.12 -18.14
N ASP A 172 18.84 -9.79 -18.82
CA ASP A 172 17.59 -10.56 -18.88
C ASP A 172 17.03 -10.94 -17.49
N LYS A 173 17.28 -10.10 -16.47
CA LYS A 173 16.72 -10.29 -15.12
C LYS A 173 15.32 -9.72 -15.04
N GLN A 174 14.44 -10.43 -14.35
CA GLN A 174 13.04 -10.02 -14.24
C GLN A 174 12.85 -8.84 -13.30
N ILE A 175 12.05 -7.87 -13.74
CA ILE A 175 11.64 -6.71 -12.96
C ILE A 175 10.12 -6.72 -12.86
N VAL A 176 9.58 -6.58 -11.63
CA VAL A 176 8.14 -6.43 -11.37
C VAL A 176 7.91 -5.16 -10.57
N LEU A 177 7.00 -4.33 -11.02
CA LEU A 177 6.71 -3.02 -10.44
C LEU A 177 5.24 -2.91 -10.08
N THR A 178 4.92 -2.20 -9.00
CA THR A 178 3.53 -1.83 -8.69
C THR A 178 3.37 -0.32 -8.54
N SER A 179 2.18 0.18 -8.83
CA SER A 179 1.81 1.58 -8.63
C SER A 179 0.30 1.71 -8.37
N ASP A 180 -0.11 2.83 -7.79
CA ASP A 180 -1.52 3.21 -7.67
C ASP A 180 -2.09 3.79 -8.99
N ARG A 181 -1.21 4.12 -9.98
CA ARG A 181 -1.54 4.76 -11.25
C ARG A 181 -0.55 4.40 -12.35
N LEU A 182 -0.87 4.78 -13.60
CA LEU A 182 0.02 4.58 -14.74
C LEU A 182 1.32 5.40 -14.60
N PRO A 183 2.45 4.96 -15.21
CA PRO A 183 3.73 5.67 -15.12
C PRO A 183 3.68 7.14 -15.55
N ASN A 184 2.90 7.46 -16.59
CA ASN A 184 2.74 8.84 -17.08
C ASN A 184 1.85 9.72 -16.20
N GLU A 185 1.17 9.15 -15.22
CA GLU A 185 0.33 9.86 -14.25
C GLU A 185 1.07 10.14 -12.93
N ILE A 186 2.27 9.57 -12.76
CA ILE A 186 3.12 9.81 -11.59
C ILE A 186 3.76 11.20 -11.72
N PRO A 187 3.46 12.15 -10.81
CA PRO A 187 4.00 13.50 -10.91
C PRO A 187 5.53 13.51 -10.85
N GLN A 188 6.17 14.31 -11.69
CA GLN A 188 7.63 14.48 -11.70
C GLN A 188 8.44 13.17 -11.87
N LEU A 189 7.85 12.12 -12.44
CA LEU A 189 8.60 10.95 -12.87
C LEU A 189 9.30 11.28 -14.20
N GLN A 190 10.59 10.99 -14.28
CA GLN A 190 11.41 11.29 -15.48
C GLN A 190 10.93 10.47 -16.69
N ASP A 191 10.85 11.11 -17.87
CA ASP A 191 10.36 10.49 -19.12
C ASP A 191 11.11 9.21 -19.48
N ARG A 192 12.40 9.13 -19.16
CA ARG A 192 13.22 7.93 -19.39
C ARG A 192 12.73 6.72 -18.56
N LEU A 193 12.28 6.93 -17.31
CA LEU A 193 11.69 5.89 -16.49
C LEU A 193 10.28 5.53 -16.97
N VAL A 194 9.47 6.53 -17.33
CA VAL A 194 8.14 6.31 -17.93
C VAL A 194 8.26 5.41 -19.16
N SER A 195 9.24 5.69 -20.03
CA SER A 195 9.49 4.87 -21.23
C SER A 195 9.88 3.44 -20.87
N ARG A 196 10.77 3.25 -19.88
CA ARG A 196 11.21 1.91 -19.42
C ARG A 196 10.07 1.09 -18.82
N PHE A 197 9.25 1.71 -18.00
CA PHE A 197 8.12 1.03 -17.36
C PHE A 197 7.05 0.59 -18.36
N LYS A 198 6.94 1.28 -19.49
CA LYS A 198 6.02 0.93 -20.58
C LYS A 198 6.55 -0.11 -21.57
N TRP A 199 7.81 -0.48 -21.51
CA TRP A 199 8.41 -1.42 -22.45
C TRP A 199 7.83 -2.83 -22.35
N GLY A 200 7.57 -3.31 -21.14
CA GLY A 200 7.00 -4.62 -20.90
C GLY A 200 5.47 -4.63 -20.93
N LEU A 201 4.87 -5.36 -20.01
CA LEU A 201 3.42 -5.47 -19.89
C LEU A 201 2.92 -4.65 -18.71
N SER A 202 2.03 -3.70 -18.96
CA SER A 202 1.28 -2.99 -17.92
C SER A 202 -0.13 -3.56 -17.82
N VAL A 203 -0.53 -3.97 -16.61
CA VAL A 203 -1.82 -4.59 -16.34
C VAL A 203 -2.52 -3.87 -15.22
N ASP A 204 -3.79 -3.51 -15.45
CA ASP A 204 -4.63 -2.92 -14.42
C ASP A 204 -5.25 -3.97 -13.50
N ILE A 205 -5.44 -3.57 -12.26
CA ILE A 205 -6.23 -4.32 -11.28
C ILE A 205 -7.35 -3.41 -10.81
N THR A 206 -8.58 -3.81 -11.11
CA THR A 206 -9.79 -3.05 -10.79
C THR A 206 -10.49 -3.61 -9.55
N PRO A 207 -11.35 -2.83 -8.89
CA PRO A 207 -12.12 -3.31 -7.75
C PRO A 207 -12.90 -4.59 -8.06
N PRO A 208 -12.93 -5.55 -7.12
CA PRO A 208 -13.62 -6.82 -7.31
C PRO A 208 -15.14 -6.64 -7.36
N ASP A 209 -15.82 -7.41 -8.20
CA ASP A 209 -17.27 -7.52 -8.19
C ASP A 209 -17.78 -8.23 -6.91
N LEU A 210 -19.10 -8.22 -6.69
CA LEU A 210 -19.68 -8.76 -5.47
C LEU A 210 -19.35 -10.26 -5.27
N GLU A 211 -19.39 -11.04 -6.34
CA GLU A 211 -19.09 -12.47 -6.28
C GLU A 211 -17.63 -12.72 -5.88
N THR A 212 -16.72 -11.95 -6.46
CA THR A 212 -15.29 -11.99 -6.12
C THR A 212 -15.05 -11.54 -4.68
N ARG A 213 -15.76 -10.51 -4.20
CA ARG A 213 -15.67 -10.08 -2.78
C ARG A 213 -16.11 -11.15 -1.80
N ILE A 214 -17.21 -11.84 -2.10
CA ILE A 214 -17.69 -12.98 -1.28
C ILE A 214 -16.66 -14.11 -1.26
N ALA A 215 -16.08 -14.42 -2.43
CA ALA A 215 -15.05 -15.45 -2.54
C ALA A 215 -13.77 -15.08 -1.75
N ILE A 216 -13.36 -13.81 -1.78
CA ILE A 216 -12.22 -13.31 -0.99
C ILE A 216 -12.48 -13.46 0.51
N LEU A 217 -13.66 -13.05 0.98
CA LEU A 217 -14.03 -13.17 2.39
C LEU A 217 -14.10 -14.64 2.84
N ARG A 218 -14.65 -15.53 1.99
CA ARG A 218 -14.71 -16.97 2.27
C ARG A 218 -13.32 -17.58 2.37
N ASN A 219 -12.47 -17.35 1.37
CA ASN A 219 -11.08 -17.83 1.38
C ASN A 219 -10.34 -17.34 2.63
N LYS A 220 -10.51 -16.07 3.00
CA LYS A 220 -9.88 -15.50 4.20
C LYS A 220 -10.42 -16.13 5.49
N ALA A 221 -11.72 -16.34 5.58
CA ALA A 221 -12.35 -16.98 6.73
C ALA A 221 -11.86 -18.44 6.90
N ASP A 222 -11.78 -19.20 5.81
CA ASP A 222 -11.27 -20.57 5.80
C ASP A 222 -9.81 -20.64 6.25
N LEU A 223 -8.95 -19.75 5.72
CA LEU A 223 -7.53 -19.67 6.09
C LEU A 223 -7.30 -19.30 7.57
N GLU A 224 -8.21 -18.52 8.16
CA GLU A 224 -8.13 -18.08 9.56
C GLU A 224 -8.96 -18.96 10.51
N GLY A 225 -9.66 -20.00 10.00
CA GLY A 225 -10.51 -20.88 10.77
C GLY A 225 -11.72 -20.16 11.39
N ILE A 226 -12.28 -19.20 10.68
CA ILE A 226 -13.45 -18.42 11.12
C ILE A 226 -14.71 -19.08 10.59
N GLU A 227 -15.57 -19.56 11.48
CA GLU A 227 -16.90 -20.04 11.12
C GLU A 227 -17.85 -18.86 10.90
N ILE A 228 -18.28 -18.67 9.65
CA ILE A 228 -19.16 -17.58 9.25
C ILE A 228 -20.17 -18.07 8.19
N PRO A 229 -21.49 -17.84 8.37
CA PRO A 229 -22.49 -18.23 7.40
C PRO A 229 -22.38 -17.47 6.07
N ASP A 230 -22.75 -18.12 4.97
CA ASP A 230 -22.68 -17.56 3.61
C ASP A 230 -23.52 -16.30 3.39
N ASP A 231 -24.69 -16.23 4.02
CA ASP A 231 -25.55 -15.04 4.01
C ASP A 231 -24.88 -13.84 4.72
N THR A 232 -24.14 -14.14 5.77
CA THR A 232 -23.37 -13.15 6.53
C THR A 232 -22.13 -12.68 5.74
N LEU A 233 -21.42 -13.57 5.04
CA LEU A 233 -20.36 -13.20 4.10
C LEU A 233 -20.89 -12.29 2.98
N SER A 234 -22.03 -12.65 2.41
CA SER A 234 -22.70 -11.86 1.38
C SER A 234 -23.11 -10.49 1.89
N TYR A 235 -23.58 -10.40 3.13
CA TYR A 235 -23.90 -9.13 3.78
C TYR A 235 -22.66 -8.24 3.93
N ILE A 236 -21.54 -8.76 4.44
CA ILE A 236 -20.27 -8.01 4.57
C ILE A 236 -19.82 -7.49 3.20
N ALA A 237 -19.79 -8.38 2.20
CA ALA A 237 -19.37 -8.05 0.84
C ALA A 237 -20.26 -6.98 0.19
N GLY A 238 -21.55 -6.94 0.54
CA GLY A 238 -22.49 -5.91 0.07
C GLY A 238 -22.31 -4.54 0.74
N GLN A 239 -21.73 -4.50 1.96
CA GLN A 239 -21.50 -3.25 2.67
C GLN A 239 -20.19 -2.55 2.28
N ILE A 240 -19.22 -3.28 1.69
CA ILE A 240 -17.88 -2.78 1.38
C ILE A 240 -17.58 -3.08 -0.07
N ASP A 241 -17.49 -2.04 -0.89
CA ASP A 241 -17.27 -2.10 -2.33
C ASP A 241 -15.94 -1.46 -2.79
N SER A 242 -15.20 -0.88 -1.85
CA SER A 242 -14.02 -0.06 -2.14
C SER A 242 -12.79 -0.88 -2.54
N ASN A 243 -12.31 -1.76 -1.67
CA ASN A 243 -11.09 -2.53 -1.90
C ASN A 243 -10.98 -3.76 -0.98
N VAL A 244 -10.04 -4.67 -1.32
CA VAL A 244 -9.83 -5.93 -0.59
C VAL A 244 -9.30 -5.69 0.82
N ARG A 245 -8.45 -4.68 1.03
CA ARG A 245 -7.90 -4.36 2.36
C ARG A 245 -9.00 -3.95 3.34
N GLU A 246 -9.99 -3.20 2.89
CA GLU A 246 -11.14 -2.84 3.72
C GLU A 246 -12.06 -4.05 3.99
N LEU A 247 -12.24 -4.93 3.01
CA LEU A 247 -12.95 -6.20 3.20
C LEU A 247 -12.30 -7.06 4.29
N GLU A 248 -10.99 -7.26 4.22
CA GLU A 248 -10.24 -8.01 5.23
C GLU A 248 -10.28 -7.32 6.60
N GLY A 249 -10.17 -5.99 6.62
CA GLY A 249 -10.31 -5.19 7.84
C GLY A 249 -11.69 -5.33 8.48
N ALA A 250 -12.75 -5.38 7.69
CA ALA A 250 -14.11 -5.61 8.17
C ALA A 250 -14.28 -7.01 8.76
N LEU A 251 -13.76 -8.05 8.11
CA LEU A 251 -13.79 -9.42 8.63
C LEU A 251 -13.05 -9.52 9.97
N ALA A 252 -11.85 -8.96 10.06
CA ALA A 252 -11.06 -8.93 11.29
C ALA A 252 -11.81 -8.22 12.43
N ARG A 253 -12.50 -7.13 12.12
CA ARG A 253 -13.32 -6.39 13.09
C ARG A 253 -14.52 -7.21 13.57
N VAL A 254 -15.23 -7.87 12.66
CA VAL A 254 -16.35 -8.75 12.98
C VAL A 254 -15.88 -9.89 13.89
N GLN A 255 -14.74 -10.49 13.60
CA GLN A 255 -14.13 -11.52 14.43
C GLN A 255 -13.79 -11.01 15.83
N ALA A 256 -13.17 -9.84 15.92
CA ALA A 256 -12.86 -9.21 17.21
C ALA A 256 -14.12 -8.93 18.03
N TYR A 257 -15.17 -8.41 17.37
CA TYR A 257 -16.46 -8.11 18.01
C TYR A 257 -17.18 -9.38 18.50
N SER A 258 -17.15 -10.46 17.70
CA SER A 258 -17.65 -11.80 18.07
C SER A 258 -16.95 -12.34 19.31
N ARG A 259 -15.61 -12.27 19.36
CA ARG A 259 -14.82 -12.72 20.52
C ARG A 259 -15.10 -11.90 21.78
N LEU A 260 -15.20 -10.56 21.66
CA LEU A 260 -15.49 -9.68 22.79
C LEU A 260 -16.85 -9.94 23.42
N ASN A 261 -17.85 -10.25 22.58
CA ASN A 261 -19.23 -10.53 23.04
C ASN A 261 -19.48 -12.02 23.34
N ASN A 262 -18.47 -12.88 23.11
CA ASN A 262 -18.59 -14.34 23.21
C ASN A 262 -19.83 -14.87 22.48
N SER A 263 -20.07 -14.38 21.27
CA SER A 263 -21.27 -14.65 20.47
C SER A 263 -20.89 -15.14 19.07
N PRO A 264 -21.66 -16.07 18.46
CA PRO A 264 -21.42 -16.53 17.10
C PRO A 264 -21.56 -15.36 16.10
N ILE A 265 -20.85 -15.47 14.98
CA ILE A 265 -20.93 -14.48 13.91
C ILE A 265 -22.27 -14.64 13.17
N THR A 266 -23.13 -13.65 13.29
CA THR A 266 -24.44 -13.58 12.63
C THR A 266 -24.56 -12.26 11.89
N THR A 267 -25.48 -12.15 10.95
CA THR A 267 -25.73 -10.90 10.20
C THR A 267 -26.08 -9.74 11.13
N SER A 268 -26.80 -9.99 12.25
CA SER A 268 -27.09 -8.98 13.25
C SER A 268 -25.82 -8.47 13.96
N LEU A 269 -24.95 -9.39 14.39
CA LEU A 269 -23.67 -9.04 15.02
C LEU A 269 -22.78 -8.24 14.05
N VAL A 270 -22.75 -8.62 12.77
CA VAL A 270 -22.01 -7.92 11.73
C VAL A 270 -22.54 -6.51 11.53
N ALA A 271 -23.89 -6.35 11.47
CA ALA A 271 -24.50 -5.04 11.35
C ALA A 271 -24.09 -4.11 12.51
N ASP A 272 -24.04 -4.61 13.73
CA ASP A 272 -23.60 -3.84 14.89
C ASP A 272 -22.09 -3.53 14.87
N ALA A 273 -21.27 -4.51 14.51
CA ALA A 273 -19.81 -4.34 14.38
C ALA A 273 -19.43 -3.33 13.29
N LEU A 274 -20.19 -3.26 12.18
CA LEU A 274 -19.94 -2.37 11.05
C LEU A 274 -20.62 -1.00 11.16
N LYS A 275 -21.62 -0.83 12.02
CA LYS A 275 -22.26 0.49 12.28
C LYS A 275 -21.26 1.59 12.57
N SER A 276 -20.22 1.29 13.33
CA SER A 276 -19.20 2.27 13.67
C SER A 276 -18.25 2.59 12.49
N LEU A 277 -18.11 1.70 11.50
CA LEU A 277 -17.44 2.00 10.24
C LEU A 277 -18.27 2.97 9.39
N HIS A 278 -19.58 2.73 9.29
CA HIS A 278 -20.49 3.64 8.58
C HIS A 278 -20.66 4.99 9.29
N LEU A 279 -20.59 5.03 10.61
CA LEU A 279 -20.53 6.28 11.37
C LEU A 279 -19.19 7.00 11.16
N SER A 280 -18.05 6.28 11.15
CA SER A 280 -16.75 6.90 10.87
C SER A 280 -16.58 7.27 9.40
N SER A 281 -17.10 6.50 8.44
CA SER A 281 -17.08 6.87 7.02
C SER A 281 -18.07 8.00 6.71
N LYS A 282 -19.24 8.05 7.36
CA LYS A 282 -20.17 9.20 7.28
C LYS A 282 -19.68 10.43 8.05
N LEU A 283 -18.86 10.23 9.10
CA LEU A 283 -18.18 11.31 9.82
C LEU A 283 -16.88 11.75 9.16
N SER A 284 -16.31 10.95 8.22
CA SER A 284 -15.09 11.30 7.50
C SER A 284 -15.32 11.77 6.06
N GLU A 285 -16.53 11.64 5.50
CA GLU A 285 -16.87 12.31 4.25
C GLU A 285 -17.42 13.70 4.49
N VAL A 286 -16.54 14.60 4.89
CA VAL A 286 -16.78 16.03 4.74
C VAL A 286 -16.95 16.28 3.23
N SER A 287 -18.19 16.24 2.76
CA SER A 287 -18.48 16.50 1.33
C SER A 287 -18.63 18.01 1.09
N ILE A 288 -18.36 18.44 -0.16
CA ILE A 288 -18.50 19.86 -0.53
C ILE A 288 -19.89 20.43 -0.18
N PRO A 289 -21.02 19.74 -0.42
CA PRO A 289 -22.33 20.21 0.02
C PRO A 289 -22.46 20.41 1.52
N VAL A 290 -21.90 19.51 2.34
CA VAL A 290 -21.91 19.64 3.80
C VAL A 290 -21.09 20.85 4.26
N ILE A 291 -19.93 21.08 3.65
CA ILE A 291 -19.12 22.29 3.90
C ILE A 291 -19.91 23.54 3.55
N GLN A 292 -20.54 23.57 2.38
CA GLN A 292 -21.36 24.70 1.94
C GLN A 292 -22.51 24.98 2.92
N GLU A 293 -23.20 23.95 3.39
CA GLU A 293 -24.29 24.08 4.35
C GLU A 293 -23.82 24.66 5.69
N LYS A 294 -22.74 24.12 6.25
CA LYS A 294 -22.18 24.59 7.52
C LYS A 294 -21.67 26.01 7.43
N VAL A 295 -20.95 26.36 6.33
CA VAL A 295 -20.49 27.73 6.11
C VAL A 295 -21.65 28.68 5.89
N ALA A 296 -22.67 28.30 5.12
CA ALA A 296 -23.87 29.10 4.91
C ALA A 296 -24.59 29.43 6.25
N LYS A 297 -24.73 28.40 7.11
CA LYS A 297 -25.33 28.55 8.44
C LYS A 297 -24.48 29.45 9.36
N TYR A 298 -23.17 29.27 9.37
CA TYR A 298 -22.24 30.04 10.21
C TYR A 298 -22.25 31.54 9.88
N PHE A 299 -22.25 31.87 8.59
CA PHE A 299 -22.22 33.27 8.12
C PHE A 299 -23.58 33.86 7.78
N HIS A 300 -24.66 33.13 8.08
CA HIS A 300 -26.03 33.55 7.78
C HIS A 300 -26.29 33.95 6.31
N VAL A 301 -25.70 33.18 5.39
CA VAL A 301 -25.91 33.32 3.94
C VAL A 301 -26.62 32.08 3.40
N THR A 302 -27.19 32.17 2.19
CA THR A 302 -27.88 31.02 1.59
C THR A 302 -26.90 30.17 0.73
N MET A 303 -27.27 28.91 0.52
CA MET A 303 -26.54 28.05 -0.43
C MET A 303 -26.51 28.65 -1.85
N ALA A 304 -27.61 29.30 -2.25
CA ALA A 304 -27.70 30.00 -3.54
C ALA A 304 -26.73 31.20 -3.62
N ASP A 305 -26.46 31.88 -2.51
CA ASP A 305 -25.48 32.97 -2.46
C ASP A 305 -24.05 32.42 -2.62
N LEU A 306 -23.71 31.28 -2.00
CA LEU A 306 -22.41 30.66 -2.15
C LEU A 306 -22.14 30.20 -3.59
N LYS A 307 -23.16 29.66 -4.27
CA LYS A 307 -23.09 29.20 -5.68
C LYS A 307 -23.26 30.34 -6.69
N GLY A 308 -23.82 31.46 -6.25
CA GLY A 308 -24.21 32.57 -7.12
C GLY A 308 -23.03 33.41 -7.64
N LYS A 309 -23.39 34.44 -8.45
CA LYS A 309 -22.42 35.38 -9.06
C LYS A 309 -22.24 36.66 -8.26
N LYS A 310 -22.97 36.83 -7.13
CA LYS A 310 -22.88 38.04 -6.30
C LYS A 310 -21.47 38.26 -5.78
N ARG A 311 -21.00 39.54 -5.80
CA ARG A 311 -19.63 39.94 -5.42
C ARG A 311 -19.59 40.77 -4.12
N ASN A 312 -20.68 40.81 -3.37
CA ASN A 312 -20.71 41.49 -2.07
C ASN A 312 -19.73 40.79 -1.11
N LYS A 313 -18.97 41.56 -0.34
CA LYS A 313 -17.96 41.09 0.62
C LYS A 313 -18.56 40.08 1.63
N GLN A 314 -19.80 40.31 2.07
CA GLN A 314 -20.53 39.41 2.98
C GLN A 314 -20.83 38.02 2.41
N ILE A 315 -20.77 37.85 1.09
CA ILE A 315 -20.97 36.58 0.39
C ILE A 315 -19.65 36.01 -0.14
N VAL A 316 -18.74 36.89 -0.57
CA VAL A 316 -17.47 36.48 -1.18
C VAL A 316 -16.53 35.83 -0.16
N ILE A 317 -16.44 36.36 1.07
CA ILE A 317 -15.59 35.80 2.12
C ILE A 317 -16.09 34.42 2.53
N PRO A 318 -17.37 34.20 2.90
CA PRO A 318 -17.89 32.85 3.17
C PRO A 318 -17.67 31.88 2.02
N ARG A 319 -17.87 32.31 0.77
CA ARG A 319 -17.63 31.47 -0.41
C ARG A 319 -16.16 31.07 -0.51
N GLN A 320 -15.23 31.99 -0.27
CA GLN A 320 -13.79 31.70 -0.31
C GLN A 320 -13.38 30.75 0.83
N ILE A 321 -13.95 30.92 2.02
CA ILE A 321 -13.76 29.99 3.15
C ILE A 321 -14.28 28.59 2.80
N ALA A 322 -15.48 28.50 2.22
CA ALA A 322 -16.06 27.23 1.81
C ALA A 322 -15.20 26.53 0.74
N MET A 323 -14.65 27.26 -0.24
CA MET A 323 -13.73 26.71 -1.23
C MET A 323 -12.42 26.25 -0.60
N TYR A 324 -11.86 27.03 0.33
CA TYR A 324 -10.68 26.70 1.10
C TYR A 324 -10.89 25.38 1.89
N LEU A 325 -11.95 25.31 2.70
CA LEU A 325 -12.30 24.11 3.47
C LEU A 325 -12.58 22.90 2.57
N SER A 326 -13.20 23.11 1.40
CA SER A 326 -13.42 22.04 0.42
C SER A 326 -12.09 21.48 -0.11
N ARG A 327 -11.08 22.32 -0.29
CA ARG A 327 -9.76 21.89 -0.73
C ARG A 327 -8.97 21.18 0.37
N GLU A 328 -9.07 21.66 1.62
CA GLU A 328 -8.33 21.13 2.77
C GLU A 328 -8.94 19.86 3.36
N LEU A 329 -10.28 19.71 3.29
CA LEU A 329 -11.00 18.65 3.98
C LEU A 329 -11.61 17.60 3.06
N THR A 330 -11.47 17.76 1.74
CA THR A 330 -11.94 16.76 0.76
C THR A 330 -10.86 16.44 -0.26
N GLU A 331 -10.87 15.24 -0.82
CA GLU A 331 -9.97 14.83 -1.91
C GLU A 331 -10.47 15.29 -3.30
N SER A 332 -11.39 16.26 -3.34
CA SER A 332 -12.00 16.73 -4.58
C SER A 332 -11.01 17.54 -5.41
N SER A 333 -11.01 17.28 -6.73
CA SER A 333 -10.21 18.07 -7.67
C SER A 333 -10.68 19.52 -7.76
N LEU A 334 -9.78 20.44 -8.05
CA LEU A 334 -10.10 21.86 -8.20
C LEU A 334 -11.23 22.15 -9.20
N PRO A 335 -11.31 21.50 -10.38
CA PRO A 335 -12.44 21.63 -11.28
C PRO A 335 -13.76 21.15 -10.66
N ARG A 336 -13.75 20.04 -9.90
CA ARG A 336 -14.95 19.55 -9.19
C ARG A 336 -15.43 20.54 -8.15
N ILE A 337 -14.51 21.09 -7.34
CA ILE A 337 -14.85 22.14 -6.38
C ILE A 337 -15.47 23.33 -7.11
N GLY A 338 -14.85 23.83 -8.19
CA GLY A 338 -15.38 24.95 -8.96
C GLY A 338 -16.80 24.70 -9.49
N ASN A 339 -17.09 23.50 -9.97
CA ASN A 339 -18.42 23.11 -10.45
C ASN A 339 -19.47 23.15 -9.33
N GLU A 340 -19.16 22.66 -8.15
CA GLU A 340 -20.05 22.67 -6.99
C GLU A 340 -20.36 24.08 -6.46
N PHE A 341 -19.51 25.07 -6.78
CA PHE A 341 -19.73 26.47 -6.46
C PHE A 341 -20.34 27.27 -7.63
N GLY A 342 -21.13 26.61 -8.46
CA GLY A 342 -21.89 27.25 -9.56
C GLY A 342 -21.09 27.44 -10.83
N GLY A 343 -20.28 26.45 -11.21
CA GLY A 343 -19.50 26.43 -12.43
C GLY A 343 -18.37 27.44 -12.47
N LYS A 344 -17.72 27.67 -11.32
CA LYS A 344 -16.54 28.54 -11.26
C LYS A 344 -15.31 27.81 -11.76
N ASP A 345 -14.46 28.55 -12.44
CA ASP A 345 -13.18 28.04 -12.92
C ASP A 345 -12.27 27.59 -11.77
N HIS A 346 -11.46 26.57 -12.00
CA HIS A 346 -10.49 26.03 -11.03
C HIS A 346 -9.50 27.10 -10.53
N THR A 347 -9.17 28.11 -11.37
CA THR A 347 -8.34 29.24 -10.98
C THR A 347 -8.98 30.09 -9.89
N THR A 348 -10.31 30.20 -9.89
CA THR A 348 -11.06 30.89 -8.83
C THR A 348 -10.90 30.15 -7.49
N VAL A 349 -10.87 28.82 -7.50
CA VAL A 349 -10.67 28.01 -6.29
C VAL A 349 -9.25 28.18 -5.77
N ILE A 350 -8.24 28.17 -6.64
CA ILE A 350 -6.85 28.42 -6.28
C ILE A 350 -6.70 29.79 -5.63
N HIS A 351 -7.22 30.84 -6.27
CA HIS A 351 -7.15 32.21 -5.72
C HIS A 351 -7.87 32.33 -4.38
N ALA A 352 -9.02 31.66 -4.19
CA ALA A 352 -9.71 31.64 -2.92
C ALA A 352 -8.88 30.96 -1.83
N HIS A 353 -8.28 29.81 -2.14
CA HIS A 353 -7.41 29.08 -1.25
C HIS A 353 -6.20 29.90 -0.82
N ASP A 354 -5.44 30.46 -1.77
CA ASP A 354 -4.25 31.25 -1.50
C ASP A 354 -4.57 32.50 -0.67
N LYS A 355 -5.70 33.12 -0.95
CA LYS A 355 -6.15 34.33 -0.21
C LYS A 355 -6.49 33.99 1.23
N ILE A 356 -7.24 32.94 1.48
CA ILE A 356 -7.59 32.52 2.84
C ILE A 356 -6.34 32.04 3.59
N THR A 357 -5.46 31.27 2.96
CA THR A 357 -4.20 30.81 3.56
C THR A 357 -3.31 32.00 4.01
N LYS A 358 -3.26 33.06 3.19
CA LYS A 358 -2.52 34.27 3.57
C LYS A 358 -3.21 35.03 4.71
N ALA A 359 -4.53 35.17 4.66
CA ALA A 359 -5.28 35.89 5.66
C ALA A 359 -5.29 35.18 7.03
N LEU A 360 -5.25 33.86 7.05
CA LEU A 360 -5.13 33.06 8.28
C LEU A 360 -3.85 33.35 9.08
N LYS A 361 -2.82 33.96 8.48
CA LYS A 361 -1.58 34.32 9.20
C LYS A 361 -1.72 35.59 10.04
N THR A 362 -2.68 36.44 9.73
CA THR A 362 -2.77 37.80 10.32
C THR A 362 -4.16 38.18 10.85
N ASP A 363 -5.21 37.41 10.50
CA ASP A 363 -6.61 37.71 10.85
C ASP A 363 -7.13 36.71 11.88
N ALA A 364 -7.20 37.15 13.14
CA ALA A 364 -7.64 36.32 14.27
C ALA A 364 -9.14 35.94 14.19
N GLU A 365 -9.99 36.80 13.62
CA GLU A 365 -11.42 36.47 13.44
C GLU A 365 -11.59 35.38 12.40
N LEU A 366 -10.82 35.43 11.31
CA LEU A 366 -10.83 34.41 10.29
C LEU A 366 -10.26 33.06 10.80
N GLN A 367 -9.17 33.11 11.61
CA GLN A 367 -8.63 31.91 12.28
C GLN A 367 -9.68 31.23 13.13
N LYS A 368 -10.41 32.01 13.93
CA LYS A 368 -11.48 31.49 14.78
C LYS A 368 -12.59 30.87 13.94
N ALA A 369 -13.08 31.58 12.93
CA ALA A 369 -14.18 31.09 12.08
C ALA A 369 -13.82 29.78 11.34
N VAL A 370 -12.62 29.71 10.78
CA VAL A 370 -12.12 28.50 10.10
C VAL A 370 -11.89 27.36 11.10
N GLY A 371 -11.37 27.66 12.30
CA GLY A 371 -11.20 26.70 13.39
C GLY A 371 -12.53 26.11 13.87
N ASP A 372 -13.52 26.94 14.15
CA ASP A 372 -14.86 26.56 14.56
C ASP A 372 -15.56 25.68 13.50
N LEU A 373 -15.48 26.10 12.23
CA LEU A 373 -16.05 25.36 11.11
C LEU A 373 -15.34 24.01 10.91
N THR A 374 -14.02 23.98 11.01
CA THR A 374 -13.24 22.73 10.90
C THR A 374 -13.60 21.78 12.04
N GLY A 375 -13.75 22.29 13.26
CA GLY A 375 -14.21 21.51 14.41
C GLY A 375 -15.61 20.92 14.20
N GLN A 376 -16.56 21.72 13.69
CA GLN A 376 -17.94 21.28 13.39
C GLN A 376 -18.04 20.30 12.20
N LEU A 377 -17.07 20.30 11.31
CA LEU A 377 -17.02 19.41 10.14
C LEU A 377 -16.34 18.06 10.45
N LYS A 378 -15.46 18.05 11.45
CA LYS A 378 -14.75 16.83 11.91
C LYS A 378 -15.42 16.13 13.10
N SER A 379 -16.38 16.79 13.74
CA SER A 379 -17.24 16.21 14.80
C SER A 379 -18.45 15.49 14.19
#